data_4de3d4ce1db553f71f750e0eb334c54b
#
_entry.id   4de3d4ce1db553f71f750e0eb334c54b
#
_cell.length_a   1.000
_cell.length_b   1.000
_cell.length_c   1.000
_cell.angle_alpha   90.00
_cell.angle_beta   90.00
_cell.angle_gamma   90.00
#
_symmetry.space_group_name_H-M   'P 1'
#
loop_
_entity.id
_entity.type
_entity.pdbx_description
1 polymer ?
#
loop_
_entity_poly.entity_id
_entity_poly.type
_entity_poly.pdbx_seq_one_letter_code
_entity_poly.pdbx_strand_id
1 'polypeptide(L)'
;MIDVLVVGGGPAGLATAIRCAQAGLSVTVAEPRTGPIDKACGEGLMPAAVTRLAAIGVRPAGHPLRGIRYLDSAHRADALFRHGDGLGVRRTTLHAALASRAAQLAIPVLPVRVTAFARTGGGVIAAGIEARYLVAADGLHSVIRRACALEPPPARHSRFGLRRHYRMAPWSDMVEVYWTPGSEAYVTPVADDLVGVAVL
;
A
#
# COMPACT_ATOMS: atom_id res chain seq x y z
N MET A 1 -9.53 26.76 -3.66
CA MET A 1 -9.02 25.94 -2.54
C MET A 1 -9.84 24.65 -2.48
N ILE A 2 -9.20 23.49 -2.46
CA ILE A 2 -9.85 22.17 -2.30
C ILE A 2 -9.87 21.75 -0.82
N ASP A 3 -10.64 20.72 -0.46
CA ASP A 3 -10.65 20.24 0.93
C ASP A 3 -9.37 19.48 1.27
N VAL A 4 -8.95 18.51 0.42
CA VAL A 4 -7.85 17.62 0.73
C VAL A 4 -6.87 17.50 -0.42
N LEU A 5 -5.60 17.80 -0.16
CA LEU A 5 -4.48 17.42 -1.02
C LEU A 5 -3.81 16.16 -0.47
N VAL A 6 -3.84 15.07 -1.23
CA VAL A 6 -3.14 13.83 -0.89
C VAL A 6 -1.80 13.79 -1.63
N VAL A 7 -0.71 13.72 -0.90
CA VAL A 7 0.64 13.63 -1.47
C VAL A 7 1.10 12.19 -1.49
N GLY A 8 1.23 11.64 -2.69
CA GLY A 8 1.57 10.25 -2.96
C GLY A 8 0.39 9.41 -3.44
N GLY A 9 0.49 8.88 -4.66
CA GLY A 9 -0.51 8.01 -5.31
C GLY A 9 -0.31 6.52 -5.03
N GLY A 10 0.39 6.14 -3.96
CA GLY A 10 0.45 4.75 -3.50
C GLY A 10 -0.88 4.25 -2.92
N PRO A 11 -0.98 2.96 -2.52
CA PRO A 11 -2.23 2.41 -1.98
C PRO A 11 -2.81 3.21 -0.82
N ALA A 12 -2.00 3.70 0.09
CA ALA A 12 -2.47 4.53 1.21
C ALA A 12 -3.08 5.84 0.72
N GLY A 13 -2.41 6.54 -0.21
CA GLY A 13 -2.89 7.81 -0.74
C GLY A 13 -4.16 7.64 -1.56
N LEU A 14 -4.19 6.68 -2.49
CA LEU A 14 -5.39 6.41 -3.29
C LEU A 14 -6.59 5.99 -2.43
N ALA A 15 -6.38 5.10 -1.45
CA ALA A 15 -7.47 4.70 -0.53
C ALA A 15 -7.99 5.88 0.28
N THR A 16 -7.09 6.77 0.75
CA THR A 16 -7.48 8.00 1.44
C THR A 16 -8.28 8.93 0.52
N ALA A 17 -7.80 9.17 -0.70
CA ALA A 17 -8.46 10.03 -1.66
C ALA A 17 -9.88 9.50 -2.00
N ILE A 18 -10.02 8.18 -2.23
CA ILE A 18 -11.31 7.54 -2.47
C ILE A 18 -12.26 7.77 -1.27
N ARG A 19 -11.78 7.58 -0.05
CA ARG A 19 -12.61 7.81 1.15
C ARG A 19 -13.02 9.28 1.30
N CYS A 20 -12.12 10.22 1.04
CA CYS A 20 -12.45 11.64 1.05
C CYS A 20 -13.53 11.99 0.02
N ALA A 21 -13.37 11.51 -1.22
CA ALA A 21 -14.36 11.74 -2.28
C ALA A 21 -15.72 11.12 -1.95
N GLN A 22 -15.76 9.90 -1.39
CA GLN A 22 -17.01 9.27 -0.93
C GLN A 22 -17.69 10.03 0.23
N ALA A 23 -16.92 10.79 1.01
CA ALA A 23 -17.44 11.67 2.06
C ALA A 23 -17.87 13.05 1.51
N GLY A 24 -17.87 13.27 0.20
CA GLY A 24 -18.26 14.53 -0.44
C GLY A 24 -17.19 15.61 -0.41
N LEU A 25 -15.95 15.29 -0.05
CA LEU A 25 -14.86 16.25 -0.01
C LEU A 25 -14.22 16.39 -1.40
N SER A 26 -13.85 17.61 -1.77
CA SER A 26 -13.02 17.87 -2.93
C SER A 26 -11.59 17.43 -2.66
N VAL A 27 -11.06 16.51 -3.47
CA VAL A 27 -9.75 15.89 -3.25
C VAL A 27 -8.92 15.87 -4.54
N THR A 28 -7.62 16.09 -4.39
CA THR A 28 -6.64 15.94 -5.48
C THR A 28 -5.45 15.12 -4.96
N VAL A 29 -4.91 14.25 -5.81
CA VAL A 29 -3.71 13.47 -5.51
C VAL A 29 -2.53 14.05 -6.29
N ALA A 30 -1.42 14.31 -5.61
CA ALA A 30 -0.14 14.67 -6.24
C ALA A 30 0.77 13.43 -6.27
N GLU A 31 1.02 12.87 -7.47
CA GLU A 31 1.87 11.69 -7.69
C GLU A 31 2.69 11.85 -8.96
N PRO A 32 4.02 11.99 -8.87
CA PRO A 32 4.86 12.28 -10.04
C PRO A 32 5.06 11.08 -10.99
N ARG A 33 4.73 9.87 -10.57
CA ARG A 33 4.91 8.66 -11.39
C ARG A 33 3.64 8.33 -12.17
N THR A 34 3.81 7.81 -13.35
CA THR A 34 2.74 7.30 -14.21
C THR A 34 2.67 5.77 -14.13
N GLY A 35 1.48 5.21 -14.33
CA GLY A 35 1.25 3.76 -14.30
C GLY A 35 1.28 3.13 -12.91
N PRO A 36 1.16 1.80 -12.84
CA PRO A 36 1.16 1.09 -11.58
C PRO A 36 2.48 1.23 -10.82
N ILE A 37 2.40 1.71 -9.58
CA ILE A 37 3.57 1.92 -8.73
C ILE A 37 4.01 0.59 -8.14
N ASP A 38 5.14 0.08 -8.61
CA ASP A 38 5.75 -1.14 -8.10
C ASP A 38 6.81 -0.84 -7.03
N LYS A 39 6.68 -1.49 -5.88
CA LYS A 39 7.64 -1.47 -4.76
C LYS A 39 7.65 -2.83 -4.09
N ALA A 40 8.79 -3.22 -3.51
CA ALA A 40 8.89 -4.43 -2.71
C ALA A 40 7.79 -4.47 -1.63
N CYS A 41 7.11 -5.61 -1.54
CA CYS A 41 5.95 -5.82 -0.67
C CYS A 41 5.72 -7.32 -0.51
N GLY A 42 5.23 -7.76 0.63
CA GLY A 42 4.84 -9.16 0.88
C GLY A 42 3.56 -9.59 0.18
N GLU A 43 2.81 -8.66 -0.42
CA GLU A 43 1.65 -8.90 -1.31
C GLU A 43 0.47 -9.67 -0.67
N GLY A 44 0.48 -9.85 0.65
CA GLY A 44 -0.63 -10.42 1.41
C GLY A 44 -1.52 -9.35 2.02
N LEU A 45 -2.81 -9.39 1.73
CA LEU A 45 -3.84 -8.58 2.37
C LEU A 45 -4.58 -9.41 3.42
N MET A 46 -4.61 -8.92 4.64
CA MET A 46 -5.38 -9.55 5.72
C MET A 46 -6.89 -9.37 5.49
N PRO A 47 -7.76 -10.22 6.07
CA PRO A 47 -9.22 -10.16 5.88
C PRO A 47 -9.82 -8.77 6.13
N ALA A 48 -9.37 -8.08 7.18
CA ALA A 48 -9.83 -6.72 7.48
C ALA A 48 -9.46 -5.72 6.37
N ALA A 49 -8.30 -5.87 5.71
CA ALA A 49 -7.91 -5.04 4.59
C ALA A 49 -8.78 -5.33 3.34
N VAL A 50 -9.07 -6.60 3.07
CA VAL A 50 -9.97 -7.01 1.97
C VAL A 50 -11.36 -6.41 2.16
N THR A 51 -11.93 -6.51 3.36
CA THR A 51 -13.23 -5.92 3.71
C THR A 51 -13.23 -4.39 3.54
N ARG A 52 -12.18 -3.71 4.00
CA ARG A 52 -12.06 -2.24 3.89
C ARG A 52 -11.89 -1.78 2.45
N LEU A 53 -11.14 -2.51 1.62
CA LEU A 53 -11.03 -2.23 0.18
C LEU A 53 -12.37 -2.42 -0.52
N ALA A 54 -13.10 -3.50 -0.21
CA ALA A 54 -14.43 -3.73 -0.75
C ALA A 54 -15.41 -2.60 -0.37
N ALA A 55 -15.34 -2.07 0.86
CA ALA A 55 -16.18 -0.96 1.32
C ALA A 55 -15.94 0.36 0.57
N ILE A 56 -14.77 0.54 -0.04
CA ILE A 56 -14.48 1.69 -0.91
C ILE A 56 -14.68 1.39 -2.40
N GLY A 57 -15.22 0.19 -2.74
CA GLY A 57 -15.49 -0.23 -4.11
C GLY A 57 -14.25 -0.76 -4.85
N VAL A 58 -13.23 -1.24 -4.12
CA VAL A 58 -12.00 -1.80 -4.69
C VAL A 58 -11.95 -3.30 -4.45
N ARG A 59 -11.93 -4.09 -5.52
CA ARG A 59 -11.88 -5.56 -5.50
C ARG A 59 -10.81 -6.04 -6.48
N PRO A 60 -9.52 -6.05 -6.08
CA PRO A 60 -8.46 -6.54 -6.96
C PRO A 60 -8.57 -8.05 -7.15
N ALA A 61 -8.19 -8.54 -8.32
CA ALA A 61 -8.00 -9.96 -8.55
C ALA A 61 -6.77 -10.45 -7.76
N GLY A 62 -6.83 -11.67 -7.22
CA GLY A 62 -5.76 -12.25 -6.44
C GLY A 62 -6.11 -13.66 -5.98
N HIS A 63 -5.22 -14.29 -5.24
CA HIS A 63 -5.40 -15.63 -4.70
C HIS A 63 -5.94 -15.59 -3.27
N PRO A 64 -7.03 -16.30 -2.92
CA PRO A 64 -7.54 -16.35 -1.55
C PRO A 64 -6.50 -16.91 -0.57
N LEU A 65 -6.36 -16.27 0.59
CA LEU A 65 -5.44 -16.68 1.64
C LEU A 65 -6.23 -17.07 2.90
N ARG A 66 -6.01 -18.30 3.39
CA ARG A 66 -6.70 -18.83 4.57
C ARG A 66 -5.99 -18.53 5.88
N GLY A 67 -4.74 -18.10 5.85
CA GLY A 67 -3.95 -17.86 7.06
C GLY A 67 -2.50 -17.50 6.79
N ILE A 68 -1.72 -17.55 7.86
CA ILE A 68 -0.27 -17.37 7.83
C ILE A 68 0.37 -18.59 8.45
N ARG A 69 1.40 -19.12 7.81
CA ARG A 69 2.25 -20.18 8.31
C ARG A 69 3.62 -19.62 8.66
N TYR A 70 4.05 -19.83 9.86
CA TYR A 70 5.39 -19.48 10.31
C TYR A 70 6.28 -20.72 10.34
N LEU A 71 7.48 -20.60 9.81
CA LEU A 71 8.45 -21.69 9.71
C LEU A 71 9.84 -21.18 10.12
N ASP A 72 10.55 -22.02 10.85
CA ASP A 72 12.00 -21.93 11.03
C ASP A 72 12.64 -23.31 10.72
N SER A 73 13.90 -23.51 11.07
CA SER A 73 14.60 -24.76 10.79
C SER A 73 14.04 -25.99 11.53
N ALA A 74 13.26 -25.80 12.60
CA ALA A 74 12.80 -26.88 13.49
C ALA A 74 11.29 -26.83 13.78
N HIS A 75 10.63 -25.69 13.56
CA HIS A 75 9.26 -25.49 14.00
C HIS A 75 8.36 -24.99 12.86
N ARG A 76 7.08 -25.32 13.00
CA ARG A 76 6.01 -24.81 12.15
C ARG A 76 4.82 -24.44 13.02
N ALA A 77 4.22 -23.26 12.74
CA ALA A 77 2.98 -22.82 13.36
C ALA A 77 2.04 -22.25 12.31
N ASP A 78 0.80 -22.73 12.28
CA ASP A 78 -0.24 -22.28 11.36
C ASP A 78 -1.26 -21.43 12.11
N ALA A 79 -1.52 -20.21 11.62
CA ALA A 79 -2.51 -19.27 12.13
C ALA A 79 -3.59 -19.04 11.07
N LEU A 80 -4.72 -19.72 11.20
CA LEU A 80 -5.86 -19.53 10.30
C LEU A 80 -6.61 -18.25 10.62
N PHE A 81 -7.10 -17.58 9.58
CA PHE A 81 -7.96 -16.40 9.74
C PHE A 81 -9.34 -16.82 10.26
N ARG A 82 -9.88 -16.08 11.22
CA ARG A 82 -11.16 -16.37 11.86
C ARG A 82 -12.36 -15.69 11.20
N HIS A 83 -12.13 -14.61 10.46
CA HIS A 83 -13.17 -13.73 9.93
C HIS A 83 -13.01 -13.50 8.42
N GLY A 84 -13.16 -14.58 7.65
CA GLY A 84 -13.02 -14.57 6.19
C GLY A 84 -11.59 -14.73 5.72
N ASP A 85 -11.42 -14.79 4.40
CA ASP A 85 -10.13 -14.98 3.77
C ASP A 85 -9.38 -13.67 3.58
N GLY A 86 -8.07 -13.75 3.63
CA GLY A 86 -7.18 -12.73 3.11
C GLY A 86 -7.08 -12.81 1.58
N LEU A 87 -6.21 -12.02 0.99
CA LEU A 87 -5.98 -12.04 -0.46
C LEU A 87 -4.50 -11.83 -0.75
N GLY A 88 -3.89 -12.77 -1.45
CA GLY A 88 -2.60 -12.59 -2.08
C GLY A 88 -2.79 -11.83 -3.39
N VAL A 89 -2.18 -10.66 -3.52
CA VAL A 89 -2.38 -9.81 -4.69
C VAL A 89 -1.10 -9.06 -5.04
N ARG A 90 -0.72 -9.13 -6.30
CA ARG A 90 0.41 -8.35 -6.78
C ARG A 90 0.24 -6.87 -6.47
N ARG A 91 1.30 -6.24 -6.02
CA ARG A 91 1.32 -4.81 -5.72
C ARG A 91 0.80 -3.95 -6.87
N THR A 92 1.16 -4.29 -8.09
CA THR A 92 0.72 -3.58 -9.30
C THR A 92 -0.76 -3.77 -9.59
N THR A 93 -1.32 -4.96 -9.34
CA THR A 93 -2.76 -5.26 -9.49
C THR A 93 -3.57 -4.49 -8.45
N LEU A 94 -3.15 -4.47 -7.20
CA LEU A 94 -3.80 -3.67 -6.16
C LEU A 94 -3.79 -2.17 -6.51
N HIS A 95 -2.62 -1.66 -6.96
CA HIS A 95 -2.50 -0.27 -7.35
C HIS A 95 -3.41 0.09 -8.52
N ALA A 96 -3.45 -0.76 -9.56
CA ALA A 96 -4.31 -0.55 -10.72
C ALA A 96 -5.81 -0.52 -10.34
N ALA A 97 -6.25 -1.41 -9.45
CA ALA A 97 -7.62 -1.42 -8.95
C ALA A 97 -7.98 -0.15 -8.17
N LEU A 98 -7.08 0.34 -7.32
CA LEU A 98 -7.24 1.61 -6.60
C LEU A 98 -7.26 2.81 -7.56
N ALA A 99 -6.35 2.86 -8.53
CA ALA A 99 -6.29 3.93 -9.52
C ALA A 99 -7.55 3.96 -10.40
N SER A 100 -8.04 2.79 -10.84
CA SER A 100 -9.30 2.66 -11.56
C SER A 100 -10.48 3.20 -10.74
N ARG A 101 -10.54 2.86 -9.44
CA ARG A 101 -11.61 3.38 -8.57
C ARG A 101 -11.52 4.88 -8.38
N ALA A 102 -10.33 5.44 -8.23
CA ALA A 102 -10.11 6.88 -8.14
C ALA A 102 -10.57 7.60 -9.43
N ALA A 103 -10.28 7.02 -10.59
CA ALA A 103 -10.75 7.53 -11.89
C ALA A 103 -12.28 7.50 -12.03
N GLN A 104 -12.94 6.41 -11.59
CA GLN A 104 -14.41 6.32 -11.55
C GLN A 104 -15.06 7.40 -10.69
N LEU A 105 -14.38 7.86 -9.66
CA LEU A 105 -14.82 8.95 -8.77
C LEU A 105 -14.36 10.33 -9.28
N ALA A 106 -13.81 10.40 -10.48
CA ALA A 106 -13.26 11.60 -11.09
C ALA A 106 -12.25 12.35 -10.20
N ILE A 107 -11.47 11.62 -9.38
CA ILE A 107 -10.44 12.20 -8.52
C ILE A 107 -9.24 12.61 -9.39
N PRO A 108 -8.86 13.91 -9.42
CA PRO A 108 -7.68 14.34 -10.15
C PRO A 108 -6.40 13.74 -9.55
N VAL A 109 -5.59 13.08 -10.39
CA VAL A 109 -4.24 12.65 -10.05
C VAL A 109 -3.27 13.44 -10.90
N LEU A 110 -2.57 14.39 -10.28
CA LEU A 110 -1.67 15.30 -10.98
C LEU A 110 -0.24 14.74 -10.98
N PRO A 111 0.46 14.78 -12.14
CA PRO A 111 1.83 14.26 -12.27
C PRO A 111 2.85 15.26 -11.70
N VAL A 112 2.66 15.66 -10.45
CA VAL A 112 3.51 16.66 -9.78
C VAL A 112 4.17 16.08 -8.54
N ARG A 113 5.40 16.50 -8.30
CA ARG A 113 6.18 16.16 -7.10
C ARG A 113 6.04 17.26 -6.07
N VAL A 114 5.60 16.91 -4.87
CA VAL A 114 5.63 17.80 -3.72
C VAL A 114 6.98 17.65 -3.01
N THR A 115 7.76 18.71 -2.97
CA THR A 115 9.06 18.75 -2.28
C THR A 115 9.03 19.64 -1.04
N ALA A 116 8.03 20.50 -0.93
CA ALA A 116 7.81 21.39 0.21
C ALA A 116 6.34 21.76 0.31
N PHE A 117 5.94 22.26 1.46
CA PHE A 117 4.63 22.85 1.69
C PHE A 117 4.75 24.05 2.63
N ALA A 118 3.77 24.95 2.56
CA ALA A 118 3.64 26.07 3.48
C ALA A 118 2.25 26.04 4.12
N ARG A 119 2.16 26.44 5.39
CA ARG A 119 0.88 26.68 6.07
C ARG A 119 0.39 28.08 5.71
N THR A 120 -0.90 28.20 5.49
CA THR A 120 -1.59 29.49 5.26
C THR A 120 -2.58 29.75 6.40
N GLY A 121 -3.18 30.93 6.47
CA GLY A 121 -4.18 31.25 7.48
C GLY A 121 -5.45 30.35 7.44
N GLY A 122 -5.70 29.69 6.29
CA GLY A 122 -6.88 28.85 6.09
C GLY A 122 -6.57 27.41 5.68
N GLY A 123 -5.28 26.99 5.64
CA GLY A 123 -4.95 25.66 5.18
C GLY A 123 -3.46 25.48 4.85
N VAL A 124 -3.20 24.89 3.70
CA VAL A 124 -1.85 24.53 3.25
C VAL A 124 -1.73 24.74 1.74
N ILE A 125 -0.55 25.13 1.29
CA ILE A 125 -0.19 25.20 -0.14
C ILE A 125 1.01 24.31 -0.40
N ALA A 126 0.91 23.44 -1.43
CA ALA A 126 2.00 22.58 -1.87
C ALA A 126 1.92 22.36 -3.38
N ALA A 127 3.05 22.44 -4.08
CA ALA A 127 3.13 22.37 -5.55
C ALA A 127 2.12 23.28 -6.27
N GLY A 128 1.86 24.47 -5.74
CA GLY A 128 0.88 25.43 -6.28
C GLY A 128 -0.60 25.07 -6.03
N ILE A 129 -0.87 24.01 -5.29
CA ILE A 129 -2.24 23.57 -4.95
C ILE A 129 -2.56 24.03 -3.53
N GLU A 130 -3.67 24.77 -3.41
CA GLU A 130 -4.17 25.25 -2.13
C GLU A 130 -5.27 24.32 -1.61
N ALA A 131 -5.12 23.84 -0.36
CA ALA A 131 -6.04 22.90 0.26
C ALA A 131 -6.25 23.22 1.75
N ARG A 132 -7.40 22.83 2.30
CA ARG A 132 -7.66 22.93 3.74
C ARG A 132 -6.80 21.95 4.54
N TYR A 133 -6.61 20.75 4.00
CA TYR A 133 -5.81 19.68 4.63
C TYR A 133 -4.83 19.08 3.64
N LEU A 134 -3.67 18.66 4.16
CA LEU A 134 -2.69 17.90 3.42
C LEU A 134 -2.50 16.53 4.09
N VAL A 135 -2.60 15.47 3.30
CA VAL A 135 -2.34 14.10 3.74
C VAL A 135 -1.00 13.64 3.18
N ALA A 136 -0.04 13.37 4.06
CA ALA A 136 1.26 12.83 3.70
C ALA A 136 1.17 11.31 3.49
N ALA A 137 1.12 10.86 2.24
CA ALA A 137 1.13 9.46 1.82
C ALA A 137 2.31 9.15 0.86
N ASP A 138 3.37 9.94 0.92
CA ASP A 138 4.53 9.97 0.04
C ASP A 138 5.56 8.85 0.34
N GLY A 139 5.26 7.97 1.30
CA GLY A 139 5.93 6.70 1.52
C GLY A 139 7.13 6.77 2.47
N LEU A 140 8.02 5.76 2.36
CA LEU A 140 9.09 5.54 3.32
C LEU A 140 10.02 6.76 3.48
N HIS A 141 10.33 7.42 2.38
CA HIS A 141 11.21 8.60 2.35
C HIS A 141 10.41 9.91 2.32
N SER A 142 9.35 9.98 3.12
CA SER A 142 8.44 11.12 3.18
C SER A 142 9.17 12.44 3.45
N VAL A 143 9.07 13.35 2.50
CA VAL A 143 9.58 14.72 2.63
C VAL A 143 8.73 15.50 3.62
N ILE A 144 7.43 15.28 3.62
CA ILE A 144 6.47 15.98 4.49
C ILE A 144 6.67 15.57 5.95
N ARG A 145 6.83 14.26 6.22
CA ARG A 145 7.12 13.76 7.58
C ARG A 145 8.37 14.41 8.14
N ARG A 146 9.43 14.51 7.33
CA ARG A 146 10.68 15.17 7.71
C ARG A 146 10.48 16.68 7.99
N ALA A 147 9.78 17.37 7.10
CA ALA A 147 9.49 18.80 7.27
C ALA A 147 8.63 19.10 8.51
N CYS A 148 7.83 18.12 8.97
CA CYS A 148 7.04 18.22 10.20
C CYS A 148 7.80 17.76 11.46
N ALA A 149 9.09 17.41 11.37
CA ALA A 149 9.88 16.83 12.47
C ALA A 149 9.22 15.57 13.08
N LEU A 150 8.54 14.75 12.27
CA LEU A 150 7.88 13.52 12.67
C LEU A 150 8.69 12.27 12.31
N GLU A 151 9.98 12.40 11.98
CA GLU A 151 10.82 11.26 11.73
C GLU A 151 11.18 10.55 13.04
N PRO A 152 11.04 9.22 13.09
CA PRO A 152 11.58 8.47 14.22
C PRO A 152 13.11 8.54 14.23
N PRO A 153 13.76 8.31 15.37
CA PRO A 153 15.20 8.18 15.40
C PRO A 153 15.66 7.10 14.41
N PRO A 154 16.86 7.25 13.81
CA PRO A 154 17.36 6.28 12.84
C PRO A 154 17.44 4.88 13.47
N ALA A 155 16.99 3.88 12.73
CA ALA A 155 17.10 2.49 13.15
C ALA A 155 18.58 2.09 13.25
N ARG A 156 18.93 1.26 14.24
CA ARG A 156 20.29 0.75 14.41
C ARG A 156 20.81 -0.02 13.20
N HIS A 157 19.91 -0.67 12.47
CA HIS A 157 20.23 -1.46 11.28
C HIS A 157 19.24 -1.11 10.16
N SER A 158 19.77 -0.87 8.96
CA SER A 158 18.98 -0.73 7.76
C SER A 158 18.57 -2.11 7.25
N ARG A 159 17.29 -2.28 6.90
CA ARG A 159 16.78 -3.47 6.21
C ARG A 159 16.43 -3.14 4.77
N PHE A 160 16.67 -4.08 3.88
CA PHE A 160 16.37 -3.96 2.46
C PHE A 160 15.42 -5.07 2.07
N GLY A 161 14.32 -4.69 1.42
CA GLY A 161 13.36 -5.66 0.88
C GLY A 161 13.64 -5.95 -0.60
N LEU A 162 13.76 -7.21 -0.95
CA LEU A 162 13.80 -7.70 -2.33
C LEU A 162 12.53 -8.51 -2.58
N ARG A 163 11.99 -8.44 -3.80
CA ARG A 163 10.86 -9.25 -4.21
C ARG A 163 11.05 -9.79 -5.62
N ARG A 164 10.66 -11.05 -5.81
CA ARG A 164 10.61 -11.71 -7.11
C ARG A 164 9.34 -12.55 -7.22
N HIS A 165 8.81 -12.68 -8.43
CA HIS A 165 7.69 -13.59 -8.72
C HIS A 165 8.19 -14.80 -9.49
N TYR A 166 7.56 -15.94 -9.19
CA TYR A 166 7.83 -17.22 -9.85
C TYR A 166 6.53 -17.73 -10.45
N ARG A 167 6.57 -18.07 -11.74
CA ARG A 167 5.43 -18.64 -12.46
C ARG A 167 5.36 -20.12 -12.14
N MET A 168 4.48 -20.46 -11.22
CA MET A 168 4.23 -21.81 -10.75
C MET A 168 2.93 -21.85 -9.94
N ALA A 169 2.26 -22.99 -9.90
CA ALA A 169 1.10 -23.19 -9.05
C ALA A 169 1.50 -23.11 -7.58
N PRO A 170 0.75 -22.37 -6.73
CA PRO A 170 0.96 -22.36 -5.29
C PRO A 170 0.76 -23.78 -4.69
N TRP A 171 1.56 -24.13 -3.71
CA TRP A 171 1.42 -25.36 -2.94
C TRP A 171 0.66 -25.19 -1.62
N SER A 172 0.23 -23.98 -1.32
CA SER A 172 -0.46 -23.62 -0.08
C SER A 172 -1.35 -22.41 -0.30
N ASP A 173 -2.49 -22.34 0.40
CA ASP A 173 -3.36 -21.16 0.46
C ASP A 173 -2.98 -20.24 1.63
N MET A 174 -1.76 -20.28 2.10
CA MET A 174 -1.27 -19.48 3.21
C MET A 174 -0.11 -18.60 2.78
N VAL A 175 0.05 -17.45 3.43
CA VAL A 175 1.34 -16.77 3.41
C VAL A 175 2.31 -17.58 4.26
N GLU A 176 3.41 -18.03 3.69
CA GLU A 176 4.46 -18.71 4.46
C GLU A 176 5.55 -17.70 4.82
N VAL A 177 5.86 -17.61 6.11
CA VAL A 177 6.88 -16.73 6.67
C VAL A 177 8.03 -17.60 7.18
N TYR A 178 9.15 -17.52 6.52
CA TYR A 178 10.37 -18.25 6.88
C TYR A 178 11.29 -17.35 7.68
N TRP A 179 11.62 -17.77 8.89
CA TRP A 179 12.58 -17.08 9.75
C TRP A 179 13.94 -17.77 9.74
N THR A 180 14.95 -16.97 9.51
CA THR A 180 16.35 -17.40 9.58
C THR A 180 17.17 -16.40 10.42
N PRO A 181 18.34 -16.78 10.93
CA PRO A 181 19.22 -15.81 11.58
C PRO A 181 19.56 -14.66 10.63
N GLY A 182 19.04 -13.46 10.91
CA GLY A 182 19.35 -12.23 10.17
C GLY A 182 18.51 -11.92 8.94
N SER A 183 17.56 -12.78 8.55
CA SER A 183 16.62 -12.51 7.45
C SER A 183 15.27 -13.18 7.66
N GLU A 184 14.26 -12.66 6.98
CA GLU A 184 12.95 -13.31 6.88
C GLU A 184 12.48 -13.30 5.43
N ALA A 185 11.79 -14.35 5.02
CA ALA A 185 11.21 -14.46 3.68
C ALA A 185 9.71 -14.73 3.76
N TYR A 186 8.99 -14.11 2.84
CA TYR A 186 7.55 -14.27 2.67
C TYR A 186 7.29 -14.95 1.33
N VAL A 187 6.60 -16.06 1.35
CA VAL A 187 6.11 -16.76 0.16
C VAL A 187 4.60 -16.57 0.11
N THR A 188 4.12 -15.86 -0.90
CA THR A 188 2.72 -15.46 -0.99
C THR A 188 2.14 -15.92 -2.33
N PRO A 189 1.12 -16.80 -2.36
CA PRO A 189 0.31 -17.02 -3.54
C PRO A 189 -0.36 -15.72 -3.99
N VAL A 190 -0.18 -15.29 -5.23
CA VAL A 190 -0.76 -14.02 -5.73
C VAL A 190 -1.66 -14.21 -6.96
N ALA A 191 -1.63 -15.41 -7.54
CA ALA A 191 -2.56 -15.93 -8.55
C ALA A 191 -2.47 -17.45 -8.55
N ASP A 192 -3.32 -18.14 -9.35
CA ASP A 192 -3.35 -19.60 -9.42
C ASP A 192 -2.09 -20.20 -10.07
N ASP A 193 -1.34 -19.38 -10.81
CA ASP A 193 -0.09 -19.76 -11.47
C ASP A 193 1.12 -18.89 -11.07
N LEU A 194 1.00 -18.13 -9.96
CA LEU A 194 2.03 -17.16 -9.60
C LEU A 194 2.25 -17.05 -8.09
N VAL A 195 3.50 -17.18 -7.69
CA VAL A 195 3.95 -17.04 -6.30
C VAL A 195 4.92 -15.86 -6.19
N GLY A 196 4.64 -14.95 -5.26
CA GLY A 196 5.55 -13.89 -4.86
C GLY A 196 6.47 -14.34 -3.73
N VAL A 197 7.76 -14.03 -3.83
CA VAL A 197 8.74 -14.21 -2.76
C VAL A 197 9.35 -12.87 -2.42
N ALA A 198 9.22 -12.44 -1.17
CA ALA A 198 9.85 -11.24 -0.65
C ALA A 198 10.82 -11.63 0.47
N VAL A 199 11.99 -10.99 0.50
CA VAL A 199 13.03 -11.21 1.51
C VAL A 199 13.39 -9.88 2.15
N LEU A 200 13.56 -9.87 3.46
CA LEU A 200 13.96 -8.73 4.28
C LEU A 200 15.24 -9.03 5.06
#